data_76800dae8ddbebf6dd341f5bab270f4a
#
_entry.id   76800dae8ddbebf6dd341f5bab270f4a
#
_cell.length_a   1.000
_cell.length_b   1.000
_cell.length_c   1.000
_cell.angle_alpha   90.00
_cell.angle_beta   90.00
_cell.angle_gamma   90.00
#
_symmetry.space_group_name_H-M   'P 1'
#
loop_
_entity.id
_entity.type
_entity.pdbx_description
1 polymer ?
#
loop_
_entity_poly.entity_id
_entity_poly.type
_entity_poly.pdbx_seq_one_letter_code
_entity_poly.pdbx_strand_id
1 'polypeptide(L)'
;MDAYQQHPIRLRINGQDREFAVESWVTLLDLLRERAGMTGTKKGCDQGQCGACTVLLDGRRVNSCLTLAVMQDGHEVTTIEGLAQGTEADGALHPLQQAFIDHDAFQCGYCTPGQICSAAGLIAEGQARTFDDVRELMSGNICRCGAYPQISRAVGEVLGIAPAEPGNASGQQGFTTGSVLTS
;
A
#
# COMPACT_ATOMS: atom_id res chain seq x y z
N MET A 1 15.14 -29.23 24.94
CA MET A 1 14.72 -28.39 23.81
C MET A 1 14.80 -26.97 24.34
N ASP A 2 15.83 -26.23 23.92
CA ASP A 2 15.98 -24.84 24.32
C ASP A 2 14.79 -24.07 23.77
N ALA A 3 13.96 -23.52 24.68
CA ALA A 3 12.89 -22.63 24.29
C ALA A 3 13.55 -21.43 23.61
N TYR A 4 13.17 -21.14 22.37
CA TYR A 4 13.68 -19.97 21.66
C TYR A 4 13.46 -18.71 22.50
N GLN A 5 14.51 -17.86 22.57
CA GLN A 5 14.44 -16.61 23.32
C GLN A 5 13.35 -15.73 22.71
N GLN A 6 12.38 -15.35 23.52
CA GLN A 6 11.35 -14.39 23.16
C GLN A 6 11.72 -13.00 23.67
N HIS A 7 11.41 -11.99 22.88
CA HIS A 7 11.64 -10.60 23.20
C HIS A 7 10.30 -9.91 23.43
N PRO A 8 10.08 -9.27 24.58
CA PRO A 8 8.90 -8.46 24.79
C PRO A 8 8.98 -7.20 23.92
N ILE A 9 7.90 -6.88 23.23
CA ILE A 9 7.75 -5.65 22.46
C ILE A 9 6.38 -5.05 22.71
N ARG A 10 6.28 -3.73 22.60
CA ARG A 10 5.03 -2.98 22.61
C ARG A 10 4.84 -2.28 21.29
N LEU A 11 3.70 -2.47 20.66
CA LEU A 11 3.30 -1.79 19.43
C LEU A 11 1.98 -1.06 19.64
N ARG A 12 1.84 0.10 19.03
CA ARG A 12 0.56 0.76 18.89
C ARG A 12 -0.07 0.35 17.56
N ILE A 13 -1.01 -0.60 17.61
CA ILE A 13 -1.66 -1.11 16.39
C ILE A 13 -3.04 -0.49 16.28
N ASN A 14 -3.27 0.28 15.21
CA ASN A 14 -4.55 0.96 14.95
C ASN A 14 -5.01 1.77 16.16
N GLY A 15 -4.10 2.57 16.74
CA GLY A 15 -4.37 3.41 17.89
C GLY A 15 -4.46 2.69 19.24
N GLN A 16 -4.29 1.36 19.30
CA GLN A 16 -4.35 0.57 20.52
C GLN A 16 -2.97 0.03 20.90
N ASP A 17 -2.53 0.28 22.13
CA ASP A 17 -1.29 -0.28 22.65
C ASP A 17 -1.47 -1.78 22.92
N ARG A 18 -0.56 -2.58 22.39
CA ARG A 18 -0.55 -4.05 22.50
C ARG A 18 0.86 -4.55 22.79
N GLU A 19 0.94 -5.53 23.68
CA GLU A 19 2.20 -6.18 24.06
C GLU A 19 2.27 -7.59 23.46
N PHE A 20 3.45 -7.95 22.98
CA PHE A 20 3.73 -9.25 22.40
C PHE A 20 5.08 -9.77 22.92
N ALA A 21 5.20 -11.09 23.00
CA ALA A 21 6.47 -11.77 23.12
C ALA A 21 6.79 -12.43 21.77
N VAL A 22 7.88 -12.02 21.13
CA VAL A 22 8.20 -12.45 19.75
C VAL A 22 9.62 -13.03 19.70
N GLU A 23 9.78 -14.04 18.86
CA GLU A 23 11.09 -14.55 18.48
C GLU A 23 11.76 -13.57 17.48
N SER A 24 13.08 -13.52 17.45
CA SER A 24 13.84 -12.52 16.69
C SER A 24 13.60 -12.55 15.17
N TRP A 25 13.13 -13.68 14.63
CA TRP A 25 12.87 -13.87 13.20
C TRP A 25 11.40 -13.59 12.76
N VAL A 26 10.50 -13.31 13.71
CA VAL A 26 9.09 -13.07 13.40
C VAL A 26 8.96 -11.77 12.62
N THR A 27 8.34 -11.85 11.44
CA THR A 27 8.05 -10.68 10.63
C THR A 27 6.87 -9.88 11.22
N LEU A 28 6.82 -8.59 10.92
CA LEU A 28 5.67 -7.75 11.28
C LEU A 28 4.39 -8.31 10.65
N LEU A 29 4.47 -8.85 9.42
CA LEU A 29 3.34 -9.48 8.74
C LEU A 29 2.79 -10.68 9.55
N ASP A 30 3.67 -11.58 10.00
CA ASP A 30 3.25 -12.75 10.76
C ASP A 30 2.71 -12.36 12.13
N LEU A 31 3.34 -11.38 12.79
CA LEU A 31 2.81 -10.84 14.05
C LEU A 31 1.39 -10.29 13.86
N LEU A 32 1.18 -9.45 12.85
CA LEU A 32 -0.13 -8.82 12.58
C LEU A 32 -1.19 -9.88 12.32
N ARG A 33 -0.90 -10.86 11.47
CA ARG A 33 -1.87 -11.87 11.05
C ARG A 33 -2.15 -12.94 12.11
N GLU A 34 -1.08 -13.51 12.67
CA GLU A 34 -1.18 -14.74 13.48
C GLU A 34 -1.32 -14.44 14.99
N ARG A 35 -0.81 -13.28 15.45
CA ARG A 35 -0.84 -12.93 16.88
C ARG A 35 -1.75 -11.75 17.19
N ALA A 36 -1.84 -10.78 16.30
CA ALA A 36 -2.70 -9.62 16.47
C ALA A 36 -4.11 -9.78 15.88
N GLY A 37 -4.35 -10.79 15.02
CA GLY A 37 -5.62 -11.04 14.36
C GLY A 37 -5.98 -10.05 13.24
N MET A 38 -5.00 -9.25 12.77
CA MET A 38 -5.17 -8.27 11.69
C MET A 38 -4.99 -8.95 10.33
N THR A 39 -5.98 -9.73 9.92
CA THR A 39 -5.91 -10.58 8.71
C THR A 39 -6.14 -9.83 7.40
N GLY A 40 -6.51 -8.55 7.46
CA GLY A 40 -6.61 -7.66 6.30
C GLY A 40 -5.29 -7.51 5.57
N THR A 41 -4.17 -7.41 6.28
CA THR A 41 -2.82 -7.43 5.69
C THR A 41 -2.53 -8.81 5.10
N LYS A 42 -2.14 -8.90 3.81
CA LYS A 42 -2.08 -10.16 3.05
C LYS A 42 -0.65 -10.64 2.82
N LYS A 43 -0.43 -11.95 2.94
CA LYS A 43 0.82 -12.62 2.59
C LYS A 43 0.74 -13.11 1.13
N GLY A 44 1.31 -12.33 0.18
CA GLY A 44 1.39 -12.73 -1.23
C GLY A 44 2.70 -13.44 -1.55
N CYS A 45 3.79 -12.70 -1.76
CA CYS A 45 5.09 -13.24 -2.16
C CYS A 45 6.02 -13.59 -1.00
N ASP A 46 5.83 -12.96 0.17
CA ASP A 46 6.68 -13.08 1.38
C ASP A 46 8.16 -12.71 1.16
N GLN A 47 8.44 -11.89 0.14
CA GLN A 47 9.81 -11.50 -0.24
C GLN A 47 9.89 -10.05 -0.78
N GLY A 48 8.93 -9.19 -0.41
CA GLY A 48 8.96 -7.75 -0.71
C GLY A 48 8.59 -7.34 -2.13
N GLN A 49 8.13 -8.27 -3.00
CA GLN A 49 7.91 -7.99 -4.42
C GLN A 49 6.50 -7.50 -4.76
N CYS A 50 5.47 -7.93 -4.01
CA CYS A 50 4.09 -7.76 -4.47
C CYS A 50 3.31 -6.63 -3.78
N GLY A 51 3.81 -6.12 -2.66
CA GLY A 51 3.14 -5.05 -1.91
C GLY A 51 1.81 -5.42 -1.22
N ALA A 52 1.33 -6.68 -1.31
CA ALA A 52 0.07 -7.08 -0.68
C ALA A 52 0.10 -6.97 0.86
N CYS A 53 1.29 -6.94 1.44
CA CYS A 53 1.55 -6.80 2.86
C CYS A 53 1.84 -5.36 3.31
N THR A 54 1.64 -4.36 2.45
CA THR A 54 1.89 -2.96 2.80
C THR A 54 1.03 -2.52 3.97
N VAL A 55 1.69 -1.95 4.97
CA VAL A 55 1.09 -1.26 6.12
C VAL A 55 1.76 0.10 6.29
N LEU A 56 1.22 0.96 7.15
CA LEU A 56 1.88 2.20 7.54
C LEU A 56 2.59 1.96 8.88
N LEU A 57 3.88 2.21 8.91
CA LEU A 57 4.71 2.23 10.12
C LEU A 57 5.12 3.68 10.37
N ASP A 58 4.65 4.26 11.47
CA ASP A 58 4.79 5.69 11.76
C ASP A 58 4.36 6.58 10.56
N GLY A 59 3.27 6.20 9.91
CA GLY A 59 2.73 6.89 8.74
C GLY A 59 3.45 6.60 7.42
N ARG A 60 4.53 5.81 7.39
CA ARG A 60 5.31 5.49 6.19
C ARG A 60 4.98 4.11 5.65
N ARG A 61 4.90 3.97 4.33
CA ARG A 61 4.66 2.68 3.66
C ARG A 61 5.81 1.70 3.89
N VAL A 62 5.53 0.52 4.40
CA VAL A 62 6.52 -0.56 4.55
C VAL A 62 5.94 -1.90 4.11
N ASN A 63 6.79 -2.76 3.58
CA ASN A 63 6.47 -4.16 3.34
C ASN A 63 6.65 -4.95 4.64
N SER A 64 5.55 -5.27 5.32
CA SER A 64 5.60 -5.94 6.61
C SER A 64 6.24 -7.34 6.58
N CYS A 65 6.29 -8.01 5.41
CA CYS A 65 6.99 -9.28 5.24
C CYS A 65 8.52 -9.16 5.30
N LEU A 66 9.09 -7.97 5.09
CA LEU A 66 10.54 -7.69 5.21
C LEU A 66 10.90 -6.95 6.48
N THR A 67 9.92 -6.66 7.34
CA THR A 67 10.09 -5.91 8.58
C THR A 67 10.07 -6.87 9.76
N LEU A 68 11.15 -6.94 10.55
CA LEU A 68 11.18 -7.76 11.76
C LEU A 68 10.39 -7.09 12.88
N ALA A 69 9.49 -7.85 13.51
CA ALA A 69 8.62 -7.34 14.55
C ALA A 69 9.41 -6.85 15.78
N VAL A 70 10.48 -7.57 16.15
CA VAL A 70 11.32 -7.23 17.31
C VAL A 70 11.99 -5.86 17.17
N MET A 71 12.21 -5.38 15.95
CA MET A 71 12.82 -4.07 15.68
C MET A 71 11.81 -2.91 15.76
N GLN A 72 10.52 -3.20 15.93
CA GLN A 72 9.46 -2.21 15.89
C GLN A 72 8.90 -1.86 17.28
N ASP A 73 9.64 -2.20 18.34
CA ASP A 73 9.24 -1.85 19.71
C ASP A 73 9.02 -0.33 19.85
N GLY A 74 7.87 0.05 20.37
CA GLY A 74 7.47 1.45 20.56
C GLY A 74 6.90 2.16 19.31
N HIS A 75 6.87 1.51 18.16
CA HIS A 75 6.37 2.11 16.92
C HIS A 75 4.85 1.97 16.74
N GLU A 76 4.28 2.82 15.89
CA GLU A 76 2.87 2.80 15.53
C GLU A 76 2.66 2.12 14.17
N VAL A 77 1.72 1.17 14.14
CA VAL A 77 1.33 0.44 12.92
C VAL A 77 -0.12 0.71 12.60
N THR A 78 -0.39 1.22 11.38
CA THR A 78 -1.74 1.32 10.85
C THR A 78 -1.93 0.29 9.75
N THR A 79 -2.92 -0.59 9.93
CA THR A 79 -3.36 -1.58 8.94
C THR A 79 -4.66 -1.11 8.27
N ILE A 80 -5.12 -1.88 7.28
CA ILE A 80 -6.39 -1.57 6.59
C ILE A 80 -7.59 -1.51 7.56
N GLU A 81 -7.56 -2.30 8.62
CA GLU A 81 -8.62 -2.32 9.65
C GLU A 81 -8.68 -1.02 10.45
N GLY A 82 -7.54 -0.33 10.60
CA GLY A 82 -7.46 0.92 11.35
C GLY A 82 -7.58 2.17 10.49
N LEU A 83 -7.56 2.05 9.18
CA LEU A 83 -7.48 3.21 8.29
C LEU A 83 -8.73 4.11 8.35
N ALA A 84 -9.90 3.53 8.61
CA ALA A 84 -11.16 4.28 8.79
C ALA A 84 -11.34 4.83 10.22
N GLN A 85 -10.46 4.49 11.16
CA GLN A 85 -10.54 5.00 12.53
C GLN A 85 -10.18 6.50 12.53
N GLY A 86 -11.07 7.32 13.07
CA GLY A 86 -10.89 8.79 13.07
C GLY A 86 -11.58 9.52 11.92
N THR A 87 -12.36 8.84 11.08
CA THR A 87 -13.34 9.51 10.21
C THR A 87 -14.45 10.07 11.09
N GLU A 88 -14.91 11.30 10.79
CA GLU A 88 -15.82 12.08 11.66
C GLU A 88 -17.20 11.43 11.90
N ALA A 89 -17.55 10.39 11.15
CA ALA A 89 -18.81 9.66 11.28
C ALA A 89 -18.56 8.21 11.67
N ASP A 90 -19.21 7.74 12.74
CA ASP A 90 -19.21 6.34 13.15
C ASP A 90 -19.61 5.44 11.97
N GLY A 91 -18.70 4.55 11.59
CA GLY A 91 -18.91 3.59 10.47
C GLY A 91 -18.63 4.15 9.07
N ALA A 92 -18.14 5.39 8.93
CA ALA A 92 -17.73 5.91 7.64
C ALA A 92 -16.45 5.23 7.14
N LEU A 93 -16.41 4.93 5.85
CA LEU A 93 -15.21 4.43 5.20
C LEU A 93 -14.18 5.57 5.05
N HIS A 94 -12.90 5.20 5.06
CA HIS A 94 -11.86 6.13 4.64
C HIS A 94 -12.09 6.55 3.17
N PRO A 95 -11.82 7.82 2.76
CA PRO A 95 -12.04 8.28 1.38
C PRO A 95 -11.46 7.36 0.31
N LEU A 96 -10.27 6.78 0.55
CA LEU A 96 -9.69 5.78 -0.36
C LEU A 96 -10.52 4.49 -0.45
N GLN A 97 -11.09 4.02 0.68
CA GLN A 97 -11.93 2.83 0.66
C GLN A 97 -13.20 3.08 -0.15
N GLN A 98 -13.81 4.26 0.02
CA GLN A 98 -14.97 4.65 -0.76
C GLN A 98 -14.63 4.78 -2.25
N ALA A 99 -13.56 5.48 -2.61
CA ALA A 99 -13.13 5.62 -4.00
C ALA A 99 -12.83 4.25 -4.67
N PHE A 100 -12.26 3.30 -3.91
CA PHE A 100 -12.05 1.94 -4.43
C PHE A 100 -13.36 1.21 -4.75
N ILE A 101 -14.43 1.47 -4.00
CA ILE A 101 -15.78 0.94 -4.29
C ILE A 101 -16.36 1.64 -5.50
N ASP A 102 -16.33 2.96 -5.53
CA ASP A 102 -16.96 3.78 -6.58
C ASP A 102 -16.33 3.54 -7.97
N HIS A 103 -15.04 3.20 -8.01
CA HIS A 103 -14.29 2.93 -9.24
C HIS A 103 -14.18 1.43 -9.58
N ASP A 104 -14.81 0.51 -8.84
CA ASP A 104 -14.58 -0.94 -8.99
C ASP A 104 -13.07 -1.29 -9.01
N ALA A 105 -12.29 -0.64 -8.14
CA ALA A 105 -10.82 -0.71 -8.12
C ALA A 105 -10.27 -2.04 -7.54
N PHE A 106 -11.05 -3.10 -7.60
CA PHE A 106 -10.67 -4.45 -7.18
C PHE A 106 -11.51 -5.51 -7.91
N GLN A 107 -11.00 -6.75 -7.97
CA GLN A 107 -11.74 -7.93 -8.42
C GLN A 107 -11.73 -8.98 -7.31
N CYS A 108 -10.64 -9.77 -7.18
CA CYS A 108 -10.55 -10.76 -6.11
C CYS A 108 -10.37 -10.17 -4.70
N GLY A 109 -10.00 -8.90 -4.59
CA GLY A 109 -9.82 -8.19 -3.33
C GLY A 109 -8.51 -8.49 -2.58
N TYR A 110 -7.69 -9.45 -3.04
CA TYR A 110 -6.52 -9.90 -2.29
C TYR A 110 -5.45 -8.81 -2.11
N CYS A 111 -5.13 -8.06 -3.14
CA CYS A 111 -4.16 -6.96 -3.07
C CYS A 111 -4.76 -5.66 -2.52
N THR A 112 -6.07 -5.56 -2.43
CA THR A 112 -6.78 -4.31 -2.11
C THR A 112 -6.34 -3.67 -0.79
N PRO A 113 -6.17 -4.39 0.33
CA PRO A 113 -5.68 -3.79 1.56
C PRO A 113 -4.30 -3.14 1.41
N GLY A 114 -3.37 -3.84 0.74
CA GLY A 114 -2.03 -3.31 0.48
C GLY A 114 -2.05 -2.12 -0.48
N GLN A 115 -2.90 -2.13 -1.50
CA GLN A 115 -3.10 -0.99 -2.42
C GLN A 115 -3.61 0.24 -1.68
N ILE A 116 -4.63 0.10 -0.83
CA ILE A 116 -5.22 1.21 -0.07
C ILE A 116 -4.22 1.75 0.95
N CYS A 117 -3.52 0.91 1.71
CA CYS A 117 -2.47 1.36 2.63
C CYS A 117 -1.33 2.07 1.89
N SER A 118 -0.93 1.57 0.71
CA SER A 118 0.08 2.21 -0.12
C SER A 118 -0.40 3.58 -0.63
N ALA A 119 -1.66 3.69 -1.06
CA ALA A 119 -2.24 4.96 -1.49
C ALA A 119 -2.32 5.97 -0.34
N ALA A 120 -2.71 5.53 0.87
CA ALA A 120 -2.74 6.40 2.05
C ALA A 120 -1.35 6.97 2.37
N GLY A 121 -0.31 6.14 2.33
CA GLY A 121 1.06 6.60 2.50
C GLY A 121 1.50 7.54 1.37
N LEU A 122 1.15 7.27 0.11
CA LEU A 122 1.43 8.15 -1.03
C LEU A 122 0.82 9.55 -0.84
N ILE A 123 -0.41 9.62 -0.37
CA ILE A 123 -1.08 10.88 -0.07
C ILE A 123 -0.32 11.65 1.02
N ALA A 124 0.06 10.97 2.09
CA ALA A 124 0.81 11.57 3.19
C ALA A 124 2.21 12.06 2.75
N GLU A 125 2.86 11.36 1.82
CA GLU A 125 4.16 11.75 1.24
C GLU A 125 4.04 12.99 0.34
N GLY A 126 2.87 13.27 -0.26
CA GLY A 126 2.60 14.45 -1.07
C GLY A 126 3.47 14.57 -2.31
N GLN A 127 3.97 13.46 -2.86
CA GLN A 127 4.90 13.46 -4.01
C GLN A 127 4.21 13.43 -5.37
N ALA A 128 3.02 12.82 -5.46
CA ALA A 128 2.27 12.75 -6.72
C ALA A 128 1.73 14.12 -7.11
N ARG A 129 1.98 14.54 -8.36
CA ARG A 129 1.52 15.80 -8.97
C ARG A 129 0.70 15.56 -10.22
N THR A 130 0.95 14.45 -10.90
CA THR A 130 0.32 14.05 -12.15
C THR A 130 -0.28 12.65 -12.02
N PHE A 131 -1.16 12.29 -12.96
CA PHE A 131 -1.73 10.95 -13.00
C PHE A 131 -0.67 9.87 -13.28
N ASP A 132 0.37 10.21 -14.02
CA ASP A 132 1.50 9.31 -14.27
C ASP A 132 2.34 9.12 -13.00
N ASP A 133 2.50 10.15 -12.15
CA ASP A 133 3.14 9.98 -10.83
C ASP A 133 2.35 9.00 -9.96
N VAL A 134 1.00 9.07 -9.98
CA VAL A 134 0.16 8.11 -9.26
C VAL A 134 0.46 6.69 -9.73
N ARG A 135 0.52 6.45 -11.03
CA ARG A 135 0.82 5.12 -11.60
C ARG A 135 2.20 4.62 -11.21
N GLU A 136 3.21 5.49 -11.31
CA GLU A 136 4.60 5.16 -10.99
C GLU A 136 4.77 4.88 -9.49
N LEU A 137 4.27 5.76 -8.62
CA LEU A 137 4.45 5.65 -7.18
C LEU A 137 3.57 4.56 -6.53
N MET A 138 2.59 4.02 -7.27
CA MET A 138 1.81 2.84 -6.89
C MET A 138 2.34 1.54 -7.52
N SER A 139 3.36 1.58 -8.37
CA SER A 139 3.88 0.43 -9.12
C SER A 139 4.44 -0.70 -8.25
N GLY A 140 4.82 -0.41 -7.01
CA GLY A 140 5.26 -1.40 -6.01
C GLY A 140 4.18 -2.38 -5.53
N ASN A 141 2.91 -2.15 -5.90
CA ASN A 141 1.78 -2.98 -5.49
C ASN A 141 1.19 -3.74 -6.69
N ILE A 142 1.34 -5.06 -6.71
CA ILE A 142 0.93 -5.91 -7.83
C ILE A 142 -0.53 -6.33 -7.70
N CYS A 143 -1.33 -6.11 -8.76
CA CYS A 143 -2.68 -6.65 -8.91
C CYS A 143 -2.71 -7.73 -10.00
N ARG A 144 -2.86 -9.01 -9.62
CA ARG A 144 -2.88 -10.12 -10.60
C ARG A 144 -4.12 -10.11 -11.49
N CYS A 145 -5.21 -9.50 -11.05
CA CYS A 145 -6.44 -9.32 -11.83
C CYS A 145 -6.36 -8.17 -12.84
N GLY A 146 -5.33 -7.31 -12.75
CA GLY A 146 -5.13 -6.22 -13.70
C GLY A 146 -6.01 -4.99 -13.50
N ALA A 147 -6.53 -4.74 -12.29
CA ALA A 147 -7.38 -3.59 -11.98
C ALA A 147 -6.61 -2.25 -11.89
N TYR A 148 -5.43 -2.14 -12.49
CA TYR A 148 -4.58 -0.94 -12.39
C TYR A 148 -5.23 0.36 -12.87
N PRO A 149 -6.00 0.37 -14.00
CA PRO A 149 -6.66 1.60 -14.43
C PRO A 149 -7.65 2.14 -13.40
N GLN A 150 -8.44 1.25 -12.78
CA GLN A 150 -9.43 1.61 -11.77
C GLN A 150 -8.75 2.02 -10.47
N ILE A 151 -7.71 1.29 -10.03
CA ILE A 151 -6.90 1.64 -8.85
C ILE A 151 -6.30 3.04 -9.01
N SER A 152 -5.67 3.33 -10.16
CA SER A 152 -5.06 4.64 -10.40
C SER A 152 -6.10 5.76 -10.43
N ARG A 153 -7.33 5.50 -10.96
CA ARG A 153 -8.42 6.48 -10.95
C ARG A 153 -8.91 6.75 -9.52
N ALA A 154 -9.14 5.70 -8.73
CA ALA A 154 -9.56 5.82 -7.33
C ALA A 154 -8.55 6.65 -6.51
N VAL A 155 -7.26 6.37 -6.65
CA VAL A 155 -6.20 7.12 -5.96
C VAL A 155 -6.10 8.55 -6.48
N GLY A 156 -6.18 8.74 -7.81
CA GLY A 156 -6.17 10.05 -8.45
C GLY A 156 -7.33 10.94 -7.99
N GLU A 157 -8.54 10.37 -7.88
CA GLU A 157 -9.70 11.11 -7.38
C GLU A 157 -9.46 11.67 -5.98
N VAL A 158 -8.99 10.85 -5.05
CA VAL A 158 -8.72 11.29 -3.66
C VAL A 158 -7.61 12.34 -3.61
N LEU A 159 -6.65 12.31 -4.53
CA LEU A 159 -5.60 13.32 -4.68
C LEU A 159 -6.05 14.57 -5.44
N GLY A 160 -7.24 14.57 -6.07
CA GLY A 160 -7.68 15.63 -6.98
C GLY A 160 -6.91 15.65 -8.31
N ILE A 161 -6.34 14.52 -8.73
CA ILE A 161 -5.54 14.35 -9.94
C ILE A 161 -6.33 13.52 -10.96
N ALA A 162 -6.78 14.14 -12.04
CA ALA A 162 -7.50 13.46 -13.12
C ALA A 162 -6.55 12.84 -14.15
N PRO A 163 -6.95 11.71 -14.81
CA PRO A 163 -6.25 11.24 -16.00
C PRO A 163 -6.29 12.29 -17.11
N ALA A 164 -5.24 12.36 -17.94
CA ALA A 164 -5.27 13.21 -19.11
C ALA A 164 -6.42 12.78 -20.05
N GLU A 165 -7.19 13.77 -20.55
CA GLU A 165 -8.25 13.54 -21.54
C GLU A 165 -7.62 12.89 -22.80
N PRO A 166 -8.22 11.81 -23.34
CA PRO A 166 -7.75 11.23 -24.59
C PRO A 166 -8.03 12.22 -25.74
N GLY A 167 -7.08 13.04 -26.11
CA GLY A 167 -7.23 14.01 -27.20
C GLY A 167 -6.27 15.19 -27.20
N ASN A 168 -5.50 15.43 -26.18
CA ASN A 168 -4.57 16.58 -26.14
C ASN A 168 -3.08 16.15 -26.04
N ALA A 169 -2.68 15.19 -26.88
CA ALA A 169 -1.27 14.88 -27.12
C ALA A 169 -0.70 15.84 -28.19
N SER A 170 -0.68 17.15 -27.88
CA SER A 170 0.11 18.11 -28.64
C SER A 170 1.56 18.04 -28.19
N GLY A 171 2.33 17.14 -28.79
CA GLY A 171 3.76 16.95 -28.51
C GLY A 171 4.34 15.74 -29.24
N GLN A 172 3.93 15.50 -30.49
CA GLN A 172 4.68 14.60 -31.37
C GLN A 172 6.03 15.23 -31.68
N GLN A 173 7.07 14.86 -30.92
CA GLN A 173 8.43 14.97 -31.45
C GLN A 173 8.58 13.92 -32.54
N GLY A 174 8.58 14.37 -33.81
CA GLY A 174 8.74 13.54 -34.96
C GLY A 174 10.04 12.74 -34.92
N PHE A 175 9.93 11.44 -35.03
CA PHE A 175 11.03 10.56 -35.34
C PHE A 175 11.44 10.87 -36.79
N THR A 176 12.52 11.63 -36.98
CA THR A 176 13.14 11.78 -38.30
C THR A 176 13.90 10.49 -38.61
N THR A 177 13.35 9.68 -39.50
CA THR A 177 14.07 8.58 -40.12
C THR A 177 15.22 9.15 -40.95
N GLY A 178 16.44 9.00 -40.44
CA GLY A 178 17.66 9.31 -41.21
C GLY A 178 17.73 8.41 -42.45
N SER A 179 17.82 9.05 -43.61
CA SER A 179 18.05 8.40 -44.91
C SER A 179 19.36 7.61 -44.88
N VAL A 180 19.26 6.33 -45.17
CA VAL A 180 20.44 5.47 -45.48
C VAL A 180 20.98 5.90 -46.81
N LEU A 181 22.20 6.47 -46.81
CA LEU A 181 22.98 6.72 -48.02
C LEU A 181 23.52 5.39 -48.58
N THR A 182 23.08 5.05 -49.79
CA THR A 182 23.71 4.06 -50.65
C THR A 182 24.93 4.68 -51.31
N SER A 183 26.07 4.05 -51.19
CA SER A 183 27.21 4.09 -52.11
C SER A 183 27.96 2.76 -52.01
#